data_f4cd862c6fa7f524a7e039bd717ce92a
#
_entry.id   f4cd862c6fa7f524a7e039bd717ce92a
#
_cell.length_a   1.000
_cell.length_b   1.000
_cell.length_c   1.000
_cell.angle_alpha   90.00
_cell.angle_beta   90.00
_cell.angle_gamma   90.00
#
_symmetry.space_group_name_H-M   'P 1'
#
loop_
_entity.id
_entity.type
_entity.pdbx_description
1 polymer ?
#
loop_
_entity_poly.entity_id
_entity_poly.type
_entity_poly.pdbx_seq_one_letter_code
_entity_poly.pdbx_strand_id
1 'polypeptide(L)'
;MAIGYGELKSINRTSGRSSVAAAAYRAHEKITDERTGEIFDFTPRQRTALAESFLLFPEGEKNIERSKLWNIAEASENRKNSSTAREWIGALPKEISNEDQRKIAENFARF
;
A
#
# COMPACT_ATOMS: atom_id res chain seq x y z
N MET A 1 4.36 -23.93 -2.91
CA MET A 1 4.04 -23.22 -4.17
C MET A 1 4.63 -21.82 -4.18
N ALA A 2 5.35 -21.54 -5.21
CA ALA A 2 5.92 -20.20 -5.37
C ALA A 2 4.86 -19.21 -5.87
N ILE A 3 5.15 -17.92 -5.72
CA ILE A 3 4.34 -16.87 -6.31
C ILE A 3 4.56 -16.93 -7.82
N GLY A 4 3.48 -17.12 -8.59
CA GLY A 4 3.55 -17.30 -10.04
C GLY A 4 3.69 -16.00 -10.83
N TYR A 5 3.49 -14.84 -10.18
CA TYR A 5 3.57 -13.54 -10.83
C TYR A 5 4.04 -12.50 -9.82
N GLY A 6 4.91 -11.62 -10.26
CA GLY A 6 5.35 -10.51 -9.44
C GLY A 6 5.76 -9.32 -10.29
N GLU A 7 5.47 -8.12 -9.82
CA GLU A 7 5.80 -6.88 -10.50
C GLU A 7 6.17 -5.83 -9.47
N LEU A 8 7.31 -5.16 -9.68
CA LEU A 8 7.77 -4.06 -8.83
C LEU A 8 7.64 -2.75 -9.59
N LYS A 9 6.99 -1.77 -8.98
CA LYS A 9 6.82 -0.44 -9.55
C LYS A 9 7.22 0.62 -8.54
N SER A 10 7.73 1.74 -9.04
CA SER A 10 7.92 2.94 -8.24
C SER A 10 6.70 3.84 -8.37
N ILE A 11 6.32 4.46 -7.27
CA ILE A 11 5.29 5.50 -7.27
C ILE A 11 6.01 6.84 -7.17
N ASN A 12 5.96 7.63 -8.25
CA ASN A 12 6.63 8.92 -8.28
C ASN A 12 5.69 10.02 -8.77
N ARG A 13 6.05 11.26 -8.45
CA ARG A 13 5.21 12.43 -8.71
C ARG A 13 5.20 12.86 -10.17
N THR A 14 6.22 12.55 -10.94
CA THR A 14 6.29 12.95 -12.35
C THR A 14 5.15 12.40 -13.18
N SER A 15 4.63 11.23 -12.80
CA SER A 15 3.50 10.62 -13.49
C SER A 15 2.15 11.04 -12.89
N GLY A 16 2.13 12.03 -12.00
CA GLY A 16 0.92 12.46 -11.32
C GLY A 16 0.45 11.48 -10.24
N ARG A 17 1.29 10.55 -9.83
CA ARG A 17 0.93 9.53 -8.85
C ARG A 17 1.21 10.01 -7.43
N SER A 18 0.44 9.49 -6.48
CA SER A 18 0.57 9.78 -5.06
C SER A 18 0.60 8.47 -4.28
N SER A 19 1.51 8.37 -3.32
CA SER A 19 1.53 7.20 -2.43
C SER A 19 0.27 7.15 -1.56
N VAL A 20 -0.31 8.31 -1.23
CA VAL A 20 -1.58 8.39 -0.50
C VAL A 20 -2.71 7.78 -1.32
N ALA A 21 -2.82 8.16 -2.60
CA ALA A 21 -3.83 7.61 -3.49
C ALA A 21 -3.67 6.11 -3.69
N ALA A 22 -2.43 5.65 -3.90
CA ALA A 22 -2.14 4.24 -4.08
C ALA A 22 -2.49 3.43 -2.83
N ALA A 23 -2.15 3.93 -1.65
CA ALA A 23 -2.47 3.27 -0.38
C ALA A 23 -3.99 3.18 -0.16
N ALA A 24 -4.72 4.26 -0.43
CA ALA A 24 -6.18 4.28 -0.32
C ALA A 24 -6.83 3.27 -1.27
N TYR A 25 -6.35 3.22 -2.51
CA TYR A 25 -6.86 2.29 -3.51
C TYR A 25 -6.65 0.83 -3.08
N ARG A 26 -5.43 0.49 -2.65
CA ARG A 26 -5.10 -0.89 -2.26
C ARG A 26 -5.80 -1.32 -0.98
N ALA A 27 -5.97 -0.41 -0.03
CA ALA A 27 -6.61 -0.72 1.25
C ALA A 27 -8.13 -0.56 1.23
N HIS A 28 -8.69 -0.04 0.14
CA HIS A 28 -10.12 0.27 0.01
C HIS A 28 -10.57 1.24 1.10
N GLU A 29 -9.80 2.30 1.29
CA GLU A 29 -10.05 3.31 2.32
C GLU A 29 -10.27 4.68 1.73
N LYS A 30 -10.71 5.60 2.59
CA LYS A 30 -10.80 7.02 2.28
C LYS A 30 -9.64 7.72 2.96
N ILE A 31 -8.77 8.34 2.18
CA ILE A 31 -7.59 9.05 2.71
C ILE A 31 -7.48 10.40 2.01
N THR A 32 -7.20 11.45 2.78
CA THR A 32 -6.94 12.78 2.25
C THR A 32 -5.44 12.95 2.06
N ASP A 33 -5.04 13.40 0.87
CA ASP A 33 -3.66 13.80 0.60
C ASP A 33 -3.48 15.22 1.14
N GLU A 34 -2.79 15.35 2.27
CA GLU A 34 -2.62 16.64 2.94
C GLU A 34 -1.80 17.63 2.12
N ARG A 35 -0.95 17.15 1.22
CA ARG A 35 -0.14 18.00 0.37
C ARG A 35 -0.97 18.75 -0.69
N THR A 36 -1.99 18.09 -1.22
CA THR A 36 -2.83 18.66 -2.29
C THR A 36 -4.24 19.00 -1.83
N GLY A 37 -4.68 18.49 -0.70
CA GLY A 37 -6.06 18.59 -0.23
C GLY A 37 -7.03 17.64 -0.92
N GLU A 38 -6.55 16.83 -1.85
CA GLU A 38 -7.39 15.90 -2.60
C GLU A 38 -7.81 14.72 -1.73
N ILE A 39 -9.09 14.32 -1.86
CA ILE A 39 -9.64 13.19 -1.12
C ILE A 39 -9.76 12.00 -2.05
N PHE A 40 -9.16 10.87 -1.65
CA PHE A 40 -9.24 9.61 -2.38
C PHE A 40 -10.12 8.66 -1.59
N ASP A 41 -11.30 8.35 -2.14
CA ASP A 41 -12.28 7.49 -1.47
C ASP A 41 -12.51 6.22 -2.29
N PHE A 42 -11.97 5.11 -1.81
CA PHE A 42 -12.12 3.81 -2.44
C PHE A 42 -12.90 2.84 -1.54
N THR A 43 -13.63 3.37 -0.56
CA THR A 43 -14.45 2.54 0.32
C THR A 43 -15.52 1.72 -0.41
N PRO A 44 -16.13 2.18 -1.53
CA PRO A 44 -17.08 1.32 -2.25
C PRO A 44 -16.48 -0.01 -2.74
N ARG A 45 -15.17 -0.09 -2.94
CA ARG A 45 -14.50 -1.32 -3.36
C ARG A 45 -14.55 -2.43 -2.31
N GLN A 46 -14.82 -2.09 -1.05
CA GLN A 46 -14.96 -3.07 0.01
C GLN A 46 -16.10 -4.06 -0.25
N ARG A 47 -17.09 -3.65 -1.05
CA ARG A 47 -18.27 -4.47 -1.37
C ARG A 47 -17.95 -5.59 -2.37
N THR A 48 -16.93 -5.41 -3.19
CA THR A 48 -16.66 -6.30 -4.33
C THR A 48 -15.37 -7.08 -4.20
N ALA A 49 -14.50 -6.70 -3.27
CA ALA A 49 -13.20 -7.32 -3.11
C ALA A 49 -13.05 -7.89 -1.71
N LEU A 50 -12.65 -9.15 -1.64
CA LEU A 50 -12.25 -9.78 -0.40
C LEU A 50 -10.82 -9.36 -0.12
N ALA A 51 -10.65 -8.20 0.50
CA ALA A 51 -9.33 -7.67 0.77
C ALA A 51 -9.09 -7.58 2.26
N GLU A 52 -7.96 -8.08 2.68
CA GLU A 52 -7.41 -7.84 4.00
C GLU A 52 -6.20 -6.94 3.84
N SER A 53 -6.12 -5.88 4.64
CA SER A 53 -4.99 -4.96 4.58
C SER A 53 -4.45 -4.69 5.96
N PHE A 54 -3.14 -4.59 6.05
CA PHE A 54 -2.47 -4.32 7.31
C PHE A 54 -1.14 -3.61 7.06
N LEU A 55 -0.60 -3.01 8.12
CA LEU A 55 0.68 -2.34 8.09
C LEU A 55 1.69 -3.15 8.89
N LEU A 56 2.92 -3.19 8.38
CA LEU A 56 4.05 -3.78 9.09
C LEU A 56 5.08 -2.70 9.35
N PHE A 57 5.58 -2.66 10.56
CA PHE A 57 6.60 -1.70 10.96
C PHE A 57 7.87 -2.44 11.39
N PRO A 58 9.05 -1.80 11.24
CA PRO A 58 10.26 -2.35 11.81
C PRO A 58 10.10 -2.55 13.33
N GLU A 59 10.78 -3.54 13.86
CA GLU A 59 10.75 -3.81 15.27
C GLU A 59 11.22 -2.59 16.08
N GLY A 60 10.46 -2.24 17.11
CA GLY A 60 10.76 -1.07 17.95
C GLY A 60 10.12 0.23 17.45
N GLU A 61 9.55 0.24 16.26
CA GLU A 61 8.88 1.43 15.75
C GLU A 61 7.44 1.50 16.24
N LYS A 62 6.94 2.74 16.42
CA LYS A 62 5.54 2.94 16.81
C LYS A 62 4.63 2.71 15.62
N ASN A 63 3.49 2.05 15.88
CA ASN A 63 2.43 1.94 14.90
C ASN A 63 1.72 3.27 14.73
N ILE A 64 1.46 3.64 13.49
CA ILE A 64 0.68 4.84 13.14
C ILE A 64 -0.39 4.46 12.13
N GLU A 65 -1.40 5.30 12.00
CA GLU A 65 -2.47 5.08 11.05
C GLU A 65 -1.96 5.15 9.61
N ARG A 66 -2.63 4.41 8.71
CA ARG A 66 -2.26 4.38 7.29
C ARG A 66 -2.26 5.77 6.67
N SER A 67 -3.27 6.58 6.92
CA SER A 67 -3.33 7.92 6.36
C SER A 67 -2.15 8.78 6.81
N LYS A 68 -1.79 8.69 8.07
CA LYS A 68 -0.64 9.43 8.61
C LYS A 68 0.68 8.96 8.02
N LEU A 69 0.85 7.64 7.91
CA LEU A 69 2.07 7.06 7.34
C LEU A 69 2.32 7.58 5.92
N TRP A 70 1.32 7.49 5.06
CA TRP A 70 1.50 7.86 3.66
C TRP A 70 1.55 9.36 3.44
N ASN A 71 0.87 10.16 4.28
CA ASN A 71 1.04 11.62 4.23
C ASN A 71 2.43 12.04 4.69
N ILE A 72 3.01 11.37 5.69
CA ILE A 72 4.40 11.61 6.07
C ILE A 72 5.35 11.27 4.94
N ALA A 73 5.13 10.16 4.25
CA ALA A 73 5.95 9.76 3.11
C ALA A 73 5.90 10.82 1.99
N GLU A 74 4.71 11.35 1.68
CA GLU A 74 4.57 12.41 0.68
C GLU A 74 5.25 13.70 1.13
N ALA A 75 5.09 14.08 2.40
CA ALA A 75 5.65 15.31 2.93
C ALA A 75 7.18 15.28 3.06
N SER A 76 7.77 14.10 3.17
CA SER A 76 9.23 13.96 3.32
C SER A 76 9.99 14.21 2.02
N GLU A 77 9.31 14.29 0.89
CA GLU A 77 9.91 14.50 -0.42
C GLU A 77 9.47 15.83 -1.03
N ASN A 78 10.44 16.62 -1.48
CA ASN A 78 10.18 17.97 -1.99
C ASN A 78 10.33 18.11 -3.50
N ARG A 79 10.92 17.15 -4.17
CA ARG A 79 11.20 17.25 -5.61
C ARG A 79 10.00 16.82 -6.43
N LYS A 80 9.85 17.41 -7.62
CA LYS A 80 8.75 17.09 -8.53
C LYS A 80 8.77 15.65 -9.02
N ASN A 81 9.96 15.07 -9.12
CA ASN A 81 10.14 13.70 -9.62
C ASN A 81 10.45 12.71 -8.51
N SER A 82 10.07 13.02 -7.29
CA SER A 82 10.33 12.15 -6.15
C SER A 82 9.59 10.83 -6.26
N SER A 83 10.29 9.76 -5.90
CA SER A 83 9.68 8.45 -5.69
C SER A 83 9.33 8.34 -4.21
N THR A 84 8.04 8.29 -3.90
CA THR A 84 7.55 8.29 -2.51
C THR A 84 7.26 6.89 -2.00
N ALA A 85 7.17 5.92 -2.89
CA ALA A 85 6.87 4.53 -2.52
C ALA A 85 7.29 3.58 -3.63
N ARG A 86 7.37 2.31 -3.27
CA ARG A 86 7.49 1.21 -4.23
C ARG A 86 6.33 0.25 -3.99
N GLU A 87 5.81 -0.29 -5.07
CA GLU A 87 4.71 -1.23 -5.03
C GLU A 87 5.14 -2.55 -5.65
N TRP A 88 4.91 -3.64 -4.93
CA TRP A 88 5.12 -4.97 -5.47
C TRP A 88 3.79 -5.70 -5.52
N ILE A 89 3.47 -6.27 -6.67
CA ILE A 89 2.24 -7.01 -6.90
C ILE A 89 2.61 -8.45 -7.22
N GLY A 90 2.01 -9.39 -6.50
CA GLY A 90 2.24 -10.80 -6.73
C GLY A 90 0.97 -11.61 -6.52
N ALA A 91 0.92 -12.79 -7.13
CA ALA A 91 -0.19 -13.71 -6.98
C ALA A 91 0.11 -14.70 -5.87
N LEU A 92 -0.88 -14.94 -5.01
CA LEU A 92 -0.81 -15.96 -3.96
C LEU A 92 -1.49 -17.24 -4.41
N PRO A 93 -1.03 -18.41 -3.92
CA PRO A 93 -1.72 -19.67 -4.22
C PRO A 93 -3.18 -19.63 -3.74
N LYS A 94 -4.09 -20.10 -4.58
CA LYS A 94 -5.52 -20.12 -4.24
C LYS A 94 -5.92 -21.32 -3.40
N GLU A 95 -5.10 -22.36 -3.41
CA GLU A 95 -5.39 -23.64 -2.76
C GLU A 95 -5.24 -23.62 -1.26
N ILE A 96 -4.60 -22.57 -0.73
CA ILE A 96 -4.34 -22.46 0.71
C ILE A 96 -5.35 -21.52 1.36
N SER A 97 -5.48 -21.65 2.68
CA SER A 97 -6.40 -20.82 3.45
C SER A 97 -6.01 -19.33 3.40
N ASN A 98 -6.98 -18.45 3.70
CA ASN A 98 -6.70 -17.03 3.78
C ASN A 98 -5.65 -16.71 4.84
N GLU A 99 -5.66 -17.45 5.94
CA GLU A 99 -4.65 -17.27 7.00
C GLU A 99 -3.25 -17.60 6.50
N ASP A 100 -3.10 -18.67 5.74
CA ASP A 100 -1.80 -19.05 5.17
C ASP A 100 -1.35 -18.08 4.10
N GLN A 101 -2.27 -17.57 3.28
CA GLN A 101 -1.96 -16.52 2.32
C GLN A 101 -1.44 -15.27 3.01
N ARG A 102 -2.06 -14.88 4.12
CA ARG A 102 -1.61 -13.74 4.92
C ARG A 102 -0.20 -13.95 5.46
N LYS A 103 0.09 -15.15 5.97
CA LYS A 103 1.43 -15.48 6.48
C LYS A 103 2.50 -15.38 5.39
N ILE A 104 2.19 -15.85 4.19
CA ILE A 104 3.11 -15.76 3.06
C ILE A 104 3.38 -14.29 2.73
N ALA A 105 2.34 -13.47 2.65
CA ALA A 105 2.48 -12.04 2.35
C ALA A 105 3.29 -11.32 3.43
N GLU A 106 3.03 -11.60 4.69
CA GLU A 106 3.75 -11.00 5.81
C GLU A 106 5.23 -11.40 5.80
N ASN A 107 5.52 -12.68 5.60
CA ASN A 107 6.89 -13.17 5.53
C ASN A 107 7.66 -12.53 4.37
N PHE A 108 7.00 -12.38 3.22
CA PHE A 108 7.60 -11.70 2.08
C PHE A 108 7.93 -10.23 2.40
N ALA A 109 6.99 -9.53 3.02
CA ALA A 109 7.17 -8.12 3.35
C ALA A 109 8.30 -7.90 4.36
N ARG A 110 8.52 -8.85 5.27
CA ARG A 110 9.59 -8.74 6.27
C ARG A 110 10.95 -9.22 5.76
N PHE A 111 10.96 -9.92 4.64
CA PHE A 111 12.22 -10.37 4.04
C PHE A 111 13.05 -9.19 3.55
#